data_0f99e81e9a5a100aba6aac41e5fa9fa4
#
_entry.id   0f99e81e9a5a100aba6aac41e5fa9fa4
#
_cell.length_a   1.000
_cell.length_b   1.000
_cell.length_c   1.000
_cell.angle_alpha   90.00
_cell.angle_beta   90.00
_cell.angle_gamma   90.00
#
_symmetry.space_group_name_H-M   'P 1'
#
loop_
_entity.id
_entity.type
_entity.pdbx_description
1 polymer ?
#
loop_
_entity_poly.entity_id
_entity_poly.type
_entity_poly.pdbx_seq_one_letter_code
_entity_poly.pdbx_strand_id
1 'polypeptide(L)'
;MSAQSENGTGAPEPHLLRLNAITNPVQPVENKYLRHYGLQCSQIEANSTHDILEHAVDCDILFVVATALPTEVINRLERCRLISRLGNGTDKIDVAAATERGIIVSNAPFFCVAEMADHIMAMLL
;
A
#
# COMPACT_ATOMS: atom_id res chain seq x y z
N MET A 1 15.67 -29.54 12.82
CA MET A 1 14.50 -29.23 13.66
C MET A 1 13.75 -28.09 13.02
N SER A 2 12.69 -28.41 12.33
CA SER A 2 11.79 -27.43 11.74
C SER A 2 10.88 -26.90 12.83
N ALA A 3 11.02 -25.62 13.16
CA ALA A 3 10.05 -24.94 13.99
C ALA A 3 8.78 -24.70 13.14
N GLN A 4 7.84 -25.60 13.22
CA GLN A 4 6.47 -25.36 12.79
C GLN A 4 5.86 -24.38 13.79
N SER A 5 5.78 -23.11 13.43
CA SER A 5 4.92 -22.19 14.14
C SER A 5 3.49 -22.48 13.72
N GLU A 6 2.83 -23.34 14.49
CA GLU A 6 1.38 -23.48 14.48
C GLU A 6 0.77 -22.20 15.05
N ASN A 7 0.58 -21.19 14.23
CA ASN A 7 -0.33 -20.09 14.54
C ASN A 7 -1.75 -20.50 14.11
N GLY A 8 -2.31 -21.44 14.85
CA GLY A 8 -3.71 -21.80 14.78
C GLY A 8 -4.59 -20.77 15.49
N THR A 9 -4.67 -19.56 14.99
CA THR A 9 -5.80 -18.69 15.24
C THR A 9 -6.67 -18.73 14.00
N GLY A 10 -7.91 -19.23 14.09
CA GLY A 10 -8.85 -19.36 12.97
C GLY A 10 -9.38 -18.03 12.43
N ALA A 11 -8.58 -16.98 12.47
CA ALA A 11 -8.85 -15.71 11.79
C ALA A 11 -8.50 -15.86 10.31
N PRO A 12 -9.34 -15.35 9.39
CA PRO A 12 -9.04 -15.36 7.98
C PRO A 12 -7.75 -14.58 7.70
N GLU A 13 -6.94 -15.07 6.76
CA GLU A 13 -5.73 -14.35 6.33
C GLU A 13 -6.10 -12.96 5.79
N PRO A 14 -5.34 -11.92 6.14
CA PRO A 14 -5.62 -10.58 5.66
C PRO A 14 -5.38 -10.49 4.15
N HIS A 15 -6.32 -9.86 3.44
CA HIS A 15 -6.21 -9.61 2.01
C HIS A 15 -5.39 -8.33 1.78
N LEU A 16 -4.17 -8.52 1.31
CA LEU A 16 -3.27 -7.45 0.91
C LEU A 16 -3.37 -7.22 -0.58
N LEU A 17 -3.60 -5.99 -1.00
CA LEU A 17 -3.72 -5.61 -2.40
C LEU A 17 -2.74 -4.49 -2.73
N ARG A 18 -1.97 -4.67 -3.82
CA ARG A 18 -1.11 -3.64 -4.39
C ARG A 18 -1.70 -3.11 -5.68
N LEU A 19 -1.90 -1.81 -5.73
CA LEU A 19 -2.19 -1.07 -6.95
C LEU A 19 -0.88 -0.78 -7.72
N ASN A 20 -0.99 -0.46 -9.00
CA ASN A 20 0.15 -0.15 -9.88
C ASN A 20 1.12 -1.33 -10.08
N ALA A 21 0.60 -2.52 -10.26
CA ALA A 21 1.39 -3.75 -10.37
C ALA A 21 2.30 -3.81 -11.60
N ILE A 22 1.94 -3.15 -12.70
CA ILE A 22 2.76 -3.11 -13.92
C ILE A 22 3.94 -2.16 -13.74
N THR A 23 3.68 -0.96 -13.22
CA THR A 23 4.71 0.07 -13.05
C THR A 23 5.57 -0.13 -11.81
N ASN A 24 4.99 -0.70 -10.76
CA ASN A 24 5.65 -0.91 -9.47
C ASN A 24 5.26 -2.26 -8.87
N PRO A 25 5.68 -3.38 -9.47
CA PRO A 25 5.37 -4.71 -8.95
C PRO A 25 6.01 -4.94 -7.58
N VAL A 26 5.44 -5.86 -6.82
CA VAL A 26 6.02 -6.31 -5.54
C VAL A 26 7.41 -6.88 -5.81
N GLN A 27 8.42 -6.30 -5.17
CA GLN A 27 9.80 -6.67 -5.37
C GLN A 27 10.15 -7.97 -4.62
N PRO A 28 11.19 -8.72 -5.05
CA PRO A 28 11.63 -9.95 -4.37
C PRO A 28 11.92 -9.76 -2.88
N VAL A 29 12.47 -8.60 -2.49
CA VAL A 29 12.73 -8.27 -1.08
C VAL A 29 11.43 -8.11 -0.29
N GLU A 30 10.42 -7.46 -0.86
CA GLU A 30 9.10 -7.32 -0.24
C GLU A 30 8.44 -8.69 -0.07
N ASN A 31 8.45 -9.51 -1.11
CA ASN A 31 7.94 -10.88 -1.06
C ASN A 31 8.62 -11.74 0.00
N LYS A 32 9.93 -11.57 0.19
CA LYS A 32 10.66 -12.27 1.25
C LYS A 32 10.10 -11.94 2.63
N TYR A 33 9.86 -10.66 2.91
CA TYR A 33 9.29 -10.23 4.19
C TYR A 33 7.83 -10.65 4.35
N LEU A 34 7.01 -10.49 3.30
CA LEU A 34 5.62 -10.93 3.34
C LEU A 34 5.51 -12.42 3.68
N ARG A 35 6.29 -13.27 3.00
CA ARG A 35 6.32 -14.72 3.25
C ARG A 35 6.82 -15.06 4.65
N HIS A 36 7.76 -14.30 5.19
CA HIS A 36 8.27 -14.49 6.54
C HIS A 36 7.14 -14.36 7.59
N TYR A 37 6.17 -13.49 7.33
CA TYR A 37 5.00 -13.32 8.19
C TYR A 37 3.77 -14.12 7.73
N GLY A 38 3.93 -15.03 6.76
CA GLY A 38 2.83 -15.83 6.22
C GLY A 38 1.82 -15.03 5.38
N LEU A 39 2.24 -13.89 4.83
CA LEU A 39 1.38 -13.00 4.07
C LEU A 39 1.62 -13.12 2.56
N GLN A 40 0.56 -12.90 1.80
CA GLN A 40 0.61 -12.81 0.34
C GLN A 40 -0.05 -11.50 -0.11
N CYS A 41 0.50 -10.89 -1.16
CA CYS A 41 -0.01 -9.66 -1.71
C CYS A 41 -0.51 -9.89 -3.14
N SER A 42 -1.80 -9.66 -3.34
CA SER A 42 -2.39 -9.60 -4.68
C SER A 42 -1.95 -8.33 -5.39
N GLN A 43 -1.77 -8.39 -6.70
CA GLN A 43 -1.26 -7.28 -7.50
C GLN A 43 -2.19 -7.01 -8.68
N ILE A 44 -2.60 -5.76 -8.83
CA ILE A 44 -3.40 -5.30 -9.96
C ILE A 44 -2.86 -3.98 -10.52
N GLU A 45 -3.17 -3.70 -11.76
CA GLU A 45 -3.03 -2.37 -12.32
C GLU A 45 -4.40 -1.72 -12.36
N ALA A 46 -4.59 -0.66 -11.57
CA ALA A 46 -5.85 0.06 -11.48
C ALA A 46 -5.58 1.57 -11.55
N ASN A 47 -6.10 2.20 -12.57
CA ASN A 47 -5.87 3.62 -12.88
C ASN A 47 -7.13 4.49 -12.77
N SER A 48 -8.29 3.88 -12.60
CA SER A 48 -9.56 4.58 -12.42
C SER A 48 -10.22 4.22 -11.10
N THR A 49 -11.10 5.09 -10.62
CA THR A 49 -11.94 4.82 -9.44
C THR A 49 -12.71 3.51 -9.59
N HIS A 50 -13.24 3.24 -10.78
CA HIS A 50 -14.01 2.02 -11.06
C HIS A 50 -13.13 0.77 -10.89
N ASP A 51 -11.92 0.75 -11.51
CA ASP A 51 -11.01 -0.39 -11.45
C ASP A 51 -10.57 -0.66 -10.00
N ILE A 52 -10.31 0.40 -9.23
CA ILE A 52 -9.93 0.27 -7.82
C ILE A 52 -11.07 -0.38 -7.04
N LEU A 53 -12.29 0.12 -7.21
CA LEU A 53 -13.45 -0.37 -6.47
C LEU A 53 -13.87 -1.79 -6.86
N GLU A 54 -13.57 -2.22 -8.07
CA GLU A 54 -13.82 -3.61 -8.50
C GLU A 54 -13.01 -4.62 -7.69
N HIS A 55 -11.81 -4.24 -7.22
CA HIS A 55 -10.86 -5.17 -6.60
C HIS A 55 -10.51 -4.86 -5.14
N ALA A 56 -10.72 -3.63 -4.69
CA ALA A 56 -10.21 -3.17 -3.40
C ALA A 56 -11.25 -3.08 -2.27
N VAL A 57 -12.52 -3.27 -2.57
CA VAL A 57 -13.62 -3.11 -1.58
C VAL A 57 -13.41 -3.99 -0.35
N ASP A 58 -12.94 -5.21 -0.54
CA ASP A 58 -12.76 -6.21 0.50
C ASP A 58 -11.30 -6.41 0.95
N CYS A 59 -10.37 -5.56 0.51
CA CYS A 59 -9.00 -5.65 0.98
C CYS A 59 -8.87 -5.14 2.42
N ASP A 60 -7.97 -5.73 3.18
CA ASP A 60 -7.64 -5.29 4.54
C ASP A 60 -6.50 -4.29 4.57
N ILE A 61 -5.55 -4.43 3.66
CA ILE A 61 -4.38 -3.55 3.51
C ILE A 61 -4.20 -3.19 2.03
N LEU A 62 -4.11 -1.90 1.75
CA LEU A 62 -3.94 -1.36 0.41
C LEU A 62 -2.57 -0.70 0.25
N PHE A 63 -1.76 -1.20 -0.67
CA PHE A 63 -0.48 -0.58 -1.05
C PHE A 63 -0.65 0.27 -2.30
N VAL A 64 -0.23 1.53 -2.24
CA VAL A 64 -0.32 2.47 -3.37
C VAL A 64 1.01 3.17 -3.63
N VAL A 65 1.32 3.42 -4.88
CA VAL A 65 2.50 4.20 -5.30
C VAL A 65 2.08 5.55 -5.86
N ALA A 66 1.28 5.57 -6.91
CA ALA A 66 0.93 6.80 -7.61
C ALA A 66 -0.58 7.02 -7.82
N THR A 67 -1.37 5.99 -7.59
CA THR A 67 -2.83 6.05 -7.80
C THR A 67 -3.50 6.97 -6.78
N ALA A 68 -4.42 7.79 -7.25
CA ALA A 68 -5.22 8.64 -6.40
C ALA A 68 -6.31 7.84 -5.66
N LEU A 69 -6.48 8.15 -4.39
CA LEU A 69 -7.55 7.60 -3.53
C LEU A 69 -8.42 8.76 -3.03
N PRO A 70 -9.39 9.21 -3.84
CA PRO A 70 -10.31 10.26 -3.42
C PRO A 70 -11.32 9.75 -2.38
N THR A 71 -12.05 10.66 -1.77
CA THR A 71 -13.10 10.40 -0.78
C THR A 71 -14.04 9.27 -1.21
N GLU A 72 -14.47 9.28 -2.47
CA GLU A 72 -15.38 8.28 -3.03
C GLU A 72 -14.82 6.85 -2.92
N VAL A 73 -13.54 6.67 -3.23
CA VAL A 73 -12.87 5.37 -3.10
C VAL A 73 -12.77 4.96 -1.64
N ILE A 74 -12.26 5.86 -0.80
CA ILE A 74 -12.03 5.57 0.62
C ILE A 74 -13.32 5.20 1.34
N ASN A 75 -14.42 5.87 1.04
CA ASN A 75 -15.71 5.59 1.65
C ASN A 75 -16.28 4.21 1.29
N ARG A 76 -15.80 3.59 0.22
CA ARG A 76 -16.22 2.27 -0.23
C ARG A 76 -15.25 1.13 0.13
N LEU A 77 -14.13 1.44 0.77
CA LEU A 77 -13.21 0.43 1.30
C LEU A 77 -13.79 -0.14 2.61
N GLU A 78 -14.59 -1.19 2.53
CA GLU A 78 -15.39 -1.67 3.66
C GLU A 78 -14.56 -2.31 4.76
N ARG A 79 -13.48 -3.02 4.40
CA ARG A 79 -12.64 -3.79 5.34
C ARG A 79 -11.26 -3.18 5.56
N CYS A 80 -10.87 -2.19 4.77
CA CYS A 80 -9.53 -1.64 4.79
C CYS A 80 -9.21 -1.00 6.14
N ARG A 81 -8.06 -1.36 6.69
CA ARG A 81 -7.53 -0.85 7.96
C ARG A 81 -6.27 -0.03 7.79
N LEU A 82 -5.54 -0.27 6.71
CA LEU A 82 -4.26 0.38 6.44
C LEU A 82 -4.13 0.69 4.94
N ILE A 83 -3.83 1.94 4.64
CA ILE A 83 -3.36 2.37 3.32
C ILE A 83 -1.87 2.69 3.47
N SER A 84 -1.01 1.92 2.84
CA SER A 84 0.43 2.13 2.84
C SER A 84 0.86 2.81 1.55
N ARG A 85 1.23 4.09 1.65
CA ARG A 85 1.77 4.86 0.54
C ARG A 85 3.27 4.57 0.41
N LEU A 86 3.66 3.93 -0.68
CA LEU A 86 5.04 3.57 -0.97
C LEU A 86 5.80 4.77 -1.56
N GLY A 87 5.95 5.80 -0.77
CA GLY A 87 6.62 7.05 -1.12
C GLY A 87 6.32 8.15 -0.12
N ASN A 88 6.81 9.35 -0.37
CA ASN A 88 6.77 10.46 0.58
C ASN A 88 5.40 11.14 0.65
N GLY A 89 4.91 11.66 -0.48
CA GLY A 89 3.71 12.50 -0.51
C GLY A 89 2.40 11.74 -0.30
N THR A 90 1.44 12.34 0.38
CA THR A 90 0.09 11.82 0.59
C THR A 90 -0.99 12.68 -0.06
N ASP A 91 -0.61 13.61 -0.91
CA ASP A 91 -1.48 14.57 -1.58
C ASP A 91 -2.56 13.94 -2.47
N LYS A 92 -2.34 12.72 -2.95
CA LYS A 92 -3.31 11.95 -3.74
C LYS A 92 -4.25 11.07 -2.91
N ILE A 93 -4.10 11.05 -1.59
CA ILE A 93 -4.93 10.26 -0.68
C ILE A 93 -5.75 11.24 0.17
N ASP A 94 -7.06 11.09 0.20
CA ASP A 94 -7.90 11.85 1.12
C ASP A 94 -7.72 11.30 2.56
N VAL A 95 -6.70 11.83 3.23
CA VAL A 95 -6.33 11.41 4.59
C VAL A 95 -7.44 11.74 5.59
N ALA A 96 -8.20 12.81 5.38
CA ALA A 96 -9.31 13.17 6.24
C ALA A 96 -10.42 12.11 6.17
N ALA A 97 -10.83 11.72 4.97
CA ALA A 97 -11.82 10.65 4.78
C ALA A 97 -11.32 9.31 5.36
N ALA A 98 -10.04 8.98 5.19
CA ALA A 98 -9.44 7.78 5.79
C ALA A 98 -9.52 7.82 7.33
N THR A 99 -9.21 8.95 7.93
CA THR A 99 -9.29 9.15 9.38
C THR A 99 -10.72 8.99 9.91
N GLU A 100 -11.70 9.57 9.23
CA GLU A 100 -13.12 9.43 9.59
C GLU A 100 -13.59 7.96 9.52
N ARG A 101 -13.02 7.19 8.62
CA ARG A 101 -13.28 5.75 8.47
C ARG A 101 -12.46 4.87 9.42
N GLY A 102 -11.55 5.44 10.21
CA GLY A 102 -10.63 4.68 11.06
C GLY A 102 -9.54 3.94 10.30
N ILE A 103 -9.25 4.34 9.06
CA ILE A 103 -8.19 3.76 8.23
C ILE A 103 -6.88 4.49 8.50
N ILE A 104 -5.85 3.74 8.86
CA ILE A 104 -4.50 4.30 9.06
C ILE A 104 -3.87 4.55 7.70
N VAL A 105 -3.28 5.73 7.51
CA VAL A 105 -2.46 6.04 6.32
C VAL A 105 -1.01 6.15 6.74
N SER A 106 -0.14 5.35 6.14
CA SER A 106 1.31 5.41 6.35
C SER A 106 2.04 5.81 5.05
N ASN A 107 3.18 6.44 5.20
CA ASN A 107 4.05 6.85 4.10
C ASN A 107 5.53 6.62 4.45
N ALA A 108 6.43 6.87 3.48
CA ALA A 108 7.87 6.82 3.67
C ALA A 108 8.47 8.24 3.49
N PRO A 109 8.40 9.09 4.52
CA PRO A 109 8.58 10.54 4.35
C PRO A 109 10.01 10.99 4.03
N PHE A 110 11.02 10.20 4.31
CA PHE A 110 12.42 10.63 4.20
C PHE A 110 13.30 9.72 3.33
N PHE A 111 12.70 8.82 2.58
CA PHE A 111 13.44 7.75 1.89
C PHE A 111 14.46 8.23 0.84
N CYS A 112 14.32 9.42 0.27
CA CYS A 112 15.21 9.91 -0.79
C CYS A 112 15.52 11.41 -0.71
N VAL A 113 15.45 12.00 0.48
CA VAL A 113 15.62 13.46 0.65
C VAL A 113 17.04 13.89 0.32
N ALA A 114 18.05 13.17 0.79
CA ALA A 114 19.45 13.47 0.55
C ALA A 114 19.81 13.32 -0.93
N GLU A 115 19.40 12.21 -1.55
CA GLU A 115 19.67 11.92 -2.94
C GLU A 115 19.00 12.94 -3.88
N MET A 116 17.78 13.37 -3.56
CA MET A 116 17.10 14.42 -4.31
C MET A 116 17.79 15.77 -4.16
N ALA A 117 18.23 16.12 -2.96
CA ALA A 117 18.96 17.36 -2.71
C ALA A 117 20.28 17.40 -3.51
N ASP A 118 21.05 16.32 -3.48
CA ASP A 118 22.30 16.19 -4.22
C ASP A 118 22.06 16.28 -5.73
N HIS A 119 21.02 15.65 -6.24
CA HIS A 119 20.66 15.70 -7.66
C HIS A 119 20.27 17.12 -8.11
N ILE A 120 19.46 17.82 -7.30
CA ILE A 120 19.09 19.22 -7.57
C ILE A 120 20.32 20.11 -7.60
N MET A 121 21.22 19.96 -6.63
CA MET A 121 22.47 20.72 -6.60
C MET A 121 23.34 20.44 -7.83
N ALA A 122 23.45 19.19 -8.23
CA ALA A 122 24.19 18.81 -9.44
C ALA A 122 23.61 19.42 -10.71
N MET A 123 22.30 19.59 -10.79
CA MET A 123 21.62 20.23 -11.95
C MET A 123 21.78 21.76 -11.95
N LEU A 124 21.96 22.39 -10.80
CA LEU A 124 22.14 23.83 -10.67
C LEU A 124 23.58 24.29 -10.94
N LEU A 125 24.55 23.42 -10.76
CA LEU A 125 25.98 23.68 -10.97
C LEU A 125 26.43 23.31 -12.36
#